data_c2ec5d2cfbe38ca90a338b9fa5328980
#
_entry.id   c2ec5d2cfbe38ca90a338b9fa5328980
#
_cell.length_a   1.000
_cell.length_b   1.000
_cell.length_c   1.000
_cell.angle_alpha   90.00
_cell.angle_beta   90.00
_cell.angle_gamma   90.00
#
_symmetry.space_group_name_H-M   'P 1'
#
loop_
_entity.id
_entity.type
_entity.pdbx_description
1 polymer ?
#
loop_
_entity_poly.entity_id
_entity_poly.type
_entity_poly.pdbx_seq_one_letter_code
_entity_poly.pdbx_strand_id
1 'polypeptide(L)' 'SLLAYVAIRVVVGIAVVAAGYYLIRI' A
#
# COMPACT_ATOMS: atom_id res chain seq x y z
N SER A 1 -2.73 -1.44 18.96
CA SER A 1 -2.09 -2.76 19.05
C SER A 1 -1.10 -2.97 17.91
N LEU A 2 -0.18 -3.88 18.10
CA LEU A 2 0.82 -4.20 17.09
C LEU A 2 0.16 -4.74 15.82
N LEU A 3 -0.87 -5.54 16.00
CA LEU A 3 -1.60 -6.13 14.88
C LEU A 3 -2.26 -5.05 14.01
N ALA A 4 -2.86 -4.04 14.65
CA ALA A 4 -3.47 -2.93 13.93
C ALA A 4 -2.43 -2.13 13.15
N TYR A 5 -1.26 -1.91 13.72
CA TYR A 5 -0.17 -1.22 13.05
C TYR A 5 0.27 -1.97 11.80
N VAL A 6 0.47 -3.27 11.92
CA VAL A 6 0.89 -4.10 10.79
C VAL A 6 -0.16 -4.08 9.67
N ALA A 7 -1.43 -4.16 10.03
CA ALA A 7 -2.52 -4.10 9.05
C ALA A 7 -2.52 -2.79 8.27
N ILE A 8 -2.33 -1.68 8.96
CA ILE A 8 -2.27 -0.37 8.32
C ILE A 8 -1.07 -0.28 7.36
N ARG A 9 0.08 -0.80 7.78
CA ARG A 9 1.28 -0.79 6.93
C ARG A 9 1.07 -1.59 5.64
N VAL A 10 0.42 -2.72 5.74
CA VAL A 10 0.13 -3.56 4.57
C VAL A 10 -0.77 -2.82 3.59
N VAL A 11 -1.83 -2.19 4.08
CA VAL A 11 -2.76 -1.43 3.25
C VAL A 11 -2.05 -0.27 2.54
N VAL A 12 -1.21 0.47 3.27
CA VAL A 12 -0.45 1.59 2.70
C VAL A 12 0.51 1.09 1.63
N GLY A 13 1.18 -0.02 1.87
CA GLY A 13 2.10 -0.60 0.89
C GLY A 13 1.40 -0.98 -0.41
N ILE A 14 0.23 -1.61 -0.30
CA ILE A 14 -0.55 -2.00 -1.46
C ILE A 14 -0.99 -0.75 -2.24
N ALA A 15 -1.42 0.30 -1.55
CA ALA A 15 -1.85 1.54 -2.18
C ALA A 15 -0.71 2.21 -2.95
N VAL A 16 0.49 2.23 -2.37
CA VAL A 16 1.66 2.81 -3.03
C VAL A 16 2.05 2.02 -4.28
N VAL A 17 2.04 0.69 -4.18
CA VAL A 17 2.35 -0.16 -5.34
C VAL A 17 1.32 0.03 -6.44
N ALA A 18 0.05 0.09 -6.11
CA ALA A 18 -1.02 0.32 -7.08
C ALA A 18 -0.86 1.68 -7.77
N ALA A 19 -0.51 2.73 -7.02
CA ALA A 19 -0.28 4.05 -7.59
C ALA A 19 0.91 4.03 -8.56
N GLY A 20 1.98 3.37 -8.19
CA GLY A 20 3.15 3.23 -9.07
C GLY A 20 2.81 2.47 -10.35
N TYR A 21 1.99 1.45 -10.25
CA TYR A 21 1.55 0.67 -11.39
C TYR A 21 0.72 1.54 -12.35
N TYR A 22 -0.16 2.35 -11.81
CA TYR A 22 -0.96 3.26 -12.63
C TYR A 22 -0.11 4.25 -13.40
N LEU A 23 0.93 4.77 -12.75
CA LEU A 23 1.83 5.72 -13.41
C LEU A 23 2.58 5.09 -14.58
N ILE A 24 3.03 3.87 -14.43
CA ILE A 24 3.73 3.14 -15.48
C ILE A 24 2.78 2.84 -16.65
N ARG A 25 1.52 2.58 -16.34
CA ARG A 25 0.52 2.23 -17.31
C ARG A 25 0.17 3.38 -18.25
N ILE A 26 0.24 4.60 -17.72
CA ILE A 26 0.00 5.80 -18.51
C ILE A 26 1.15 6.07 -19.48
#